data_3e42f1f379c79c3f118ac3cffcbbb153
#
_entry.id   3e42f1f379c79c3f118ac3cffcbbb153
#
_cell.length_a   1.000
_cell.length_b   1.000
_cell.length_c   1.000
_cell.angle_alpha   90.00
_cell.angle_beta   90.00
_cell.angle_gamma   90.00
#
_symmetry.space_group_name_H-M   'P 1'
#
loop_
_entity.id
_entity.type
_entity.pdbx_description
1 polymer ?
#
loop_
_entity_poly.entity_id
_entity_poly.type
_entity_poly.pdbx_seq_one_letter_code
_entity_poly.pdbx_strand_id
1 'polypeptide(L)'
;MTDPAGVPDPSARLEAVFTRIWKTRMEGLPFLNPKLRVQAVGFRPWGGDWLGALVTPWSVNLVLLPGDGPWTSLPVGGERIVALPAGRFRFIAGHDDELGEHHACSLFSPAQEFGEHETARAVAEASLVALFDACLLYTSPSPRD
;
A
#
# COMPACT_ATOMS: atom_id res chain seq x y z
N MET A 1 12.93 7.67 -16.04
CA MET A 1 13.73 6.49 -15.83
C MET A 1 12.85 5.29 -15.51
N THR A 2 13.09 4.20 -16.17
CA THR A 2 12.34 2.98 -15.86
C THR A 2 13.10 2.15 -14.83
N ASP A 3 12.36 1.39 -14.07
CA ASP A 3 12.93 0.48 -13.10
C ASP A 3 13.38 -0.79 -13.79
N PRO A 4 14.01 -1.72 -13.05
CA PRO A 4 14.48 -2.97 -13.64
C PRO A 4 13.38 -3.82 -14.26
N ALA A 5 12.14 -3.57 -13.88
CA ALA A 5 11.01 -4.33 -14.42
C ALA A 5 10.46 -3.73 -15.71
N GLY A 6 11.00 -2.59 -16.16
CA GLY A 6 10.53 -1.97 -17.39
C GLY A 6 9.29 -1.11 -17.24
N VAL A 7 8.63 -1.16 -16.09
CA VAL A 7 7.46 -0.34 -15.77
C VAL A 7 7.89 0.74 -14.79
N PRO A 8 7.60 2.02 -15.06
CA PRO A 8 8.06 3.08 -14.18
C PRO A 8 7.41 3.00 -12.80
N ASP A 9 8.13 3.51 -11.81
CA ASP A 9 7.64 3.60 -10.44
C ASP A 9 6.29 4.32 -10.43
N PRO A 10 5.25 3.73 -9.86
CA PRO A 10 3.90 4.28 -9.93
C PRO A 10 3.59 5.32 -8.84
N SER A 11 4.56 5.67 -7.99
CA SER A 11 4.29 6.49 -6.82
C SER A 11 3.58 7.80 -7.15
N ALA A 12 4.11 8.56 -8.12
CA ALA A 12 3.54 9.86 -8.45
C ALA A 12 2.13 9.71 -9.04
N ARG A 13 1.95 8.72 -9.90
CA ARG A 13 0.63 8.49 -10.50
C ARG A 13 -0.38 8.06 -9.45
N LEU A 14 0.06 7.19 -8.52
CA LEU A 14 -0.80 6.72 -7.44
C LEU A 14 -1.21 7.88 -6.55
N GLU A 15 -0.27 8.75 -6.20
CA GLU A 15 -0.58 9.92 -5.39
C GLU A 15 -1.59 10.84 -6.08
N ALA A 16 -1.42 11.06 -7.37
CA ALA A 16 -2.32 11.93 -8.11
C ALA A 16 -3.73 11.35 -8.15
N VAL A 17 -3.85 10.06 -8.42
CA VAL A 17 -5.16 9.40 -8.50
C VAL A 17 -5.86 9.42 -7.16
N PHE A 18 -5.17 9.09 -6.08
CA PHE A 18 -5.81 9.04 -4.77
C PHE A 18 -6.06 10.42 -4.19
N THR A 19 -5.26 11.42 -4.55
CA THR A 19 -5.58 12.81 -4.20
C THR A 19 -6.87 13.25 -4.89
N ARG A 20 -7.04 12.86 -6.16
CA ARG A 20 -8.29 13.15 -6.88
C ARG A 20 -9.48 12.46 -6.20
N ILE A 21 -9.31 11.20 -5.83
CA ILE A 21 -10.39 10.47 -5.13
C ILE A 21 -10.73 11.17 -3.82
N TRP A 22 -9.73 11.60 -3.06
CA TRP A 22 -9.95 12.33 -1.83
C TRP A 22 -10.78 13.59 -2.08
N LYS A 23 -10.37 14.39 -3.05
CA LYS A 23 -11.02 15.70 -3.29
C LYS A 23 -12.40 15.56 -3.91
N THR A 24 -12.66 14.52 -4.67
CA THR A 24 -13.92 14.38 -5.39
C THR A 24 -14.93 13.45 -4.73
N ARG A 25 -14.49 12.48 -3.95
CA ARG A 25 -15.41 11.46 -3.40
C ARG A 25 -15.40 11.40 -1.88
N MET A 26 -14.28 11.75 -1.26
CA MET A 26 -14.09 11.51 0.17
C MET A 26 -14.16 12.78 1.00
N GLU A 27 -13.99 13.93 0.37
CA GLU A 27 -13.93 15.19 1.11
C GLU A 27 -15.22 15.42 1.89
N GLY A 28 -15.09 15.83 3.16
CA GLY A 28 -16.24 16.07 4.01
C GLY A 28 -16.72 14.88 4.80
N LEU A 29 -16.16 13.69 4.56
CA LEU A 29 -16.58 12.54 5.34
C LEU A 29 -16.02 12.62 6.76
N PRO A 30 -16.80 12.20 7.77
CA PRO A 30 -16.41 12.41 9.16
C PRO A 30 -15.22 11.59 9.62
N PHE A 31 -14.90 10.50 8.94
CA PHE A 31 -13.79 9.66 9.37
C PHE A 31 -12.44 10.07 8.78
N LEU A 32 -12.39 11.13 8.00
CA LEU A 32 -11.12 11.59 7.45
C LEU A 32 -10.27 12.25 8.52
N ASN A 33 -8.95 12.04 8.40
CA ASN A 33 -7.99 12.71 9.26
C ASN A 33 -7.44 13.92 8.49
N PRO A 34 -7.83 15.13 8.88
CA PRO A 34 -7.41 16.32 8.12
C PRO A 34 -5.93 16.62 8.21
N LYS A 35 -5.21 15.94 9.10
CA LYS A 35 -3.76 16.13 9.23
C LYS A 35 -2.97 15.31 8.24
N LEU A 36 -3.62 14.37 7.56
CA LEU A 36 -2.95 13.51 6.59
C LEU A 36 -3.23 13.98 5.17
N ARG A 37 -2.30 13.63 4.30
CA ARG A 37 -2.46 13.82 2.86
C ARG A 37 -2.09 12.51 2.16
N VAL A 38 -2.26 12.45 0.87
CA VAL A 38 -1.93 11.24 0.10
C VAL A 38 -0.43 11.22 -0.17
N GLN A 39 0.21 10.12 0.22
CA GLN A 39 1.63 9.94 -0.05
C GLN A 39 1.95 8.47 -0.25
N ALA A 40 2.65 8.16 -1.35
CA ALA A 40 3.17 6.83 -1.60
C ALA A 40 4.51 6.69 -0.89
N VAL A 41 4.74 5.52 -0.28
CA VAL A 41 5.92 5.30 0.56
C VAL A 41 6.57 3.98 0.15
N GLY A 42 7.84 4.03 -0.19
CA GLY A 42 8.69 2.85 -0.29
C GLY A 42 8.34 1.85 -1.38
N PHE A 43 7.78 2.31 -2.50
CA PHE A 43 7.44 1.39 -3.58
C PHE A 43 8.66 0.74 -4.18
N ARG A 44 8.58 -0.56 -4.41
CA ARG A 44 9.66 -1.39 -4.92
C ARG A 44 9.11 -2.52 -5.75
N PRO A 45 9.90 -3.08 -6.66
CA PRO A 45 9.49 -4.28 -7.37
C PRO A 45 9.38 -5.47 -6.42
N TRP A 46 8.34 -6.26 -6.59
CA TRP A 46 8.11 -7.44 -5.78
C TRP A 46 7.35 -8.48 -6.60
N GLY A 47 8.02 -9.60 -6.91
CA GLY A 47 7.38 -10.68 -7.65
C GLY A 47 6.86 -10.30 -9.02
N GLY A 48 7.50 -9.33 -9.67
CA GLY A 48 7.05 -8.84 -10.96
C GLY A 48 6.03 -7.73 -10.88
N ASP A 49 5.61 -7.36 -9.67
CA ASP A 49 4.67 -6.27 -9.43
C ASP A 49 5.38 -5.12 -8.71
N TRP A 50 4.67 -4.04 -8.49
CA TRP A 50 5.11 -2.95 -7.63
C TRP A 50 4.37 -3.04 -6.30
N LEU A 51 5.11 -2.99 -5.19
CA LEU A 51 4.52 -3.06 -3.85
C LEU A 51 5.06 -1.93 -3.00
N GLY A 52 4.17 -1.25 -2.30
CA GLY A 52 4.55 -0.20 -1.37
C GLY A 52 3.40 0.14 -0.44
N ALA A 53 3.54 1.22 0.30
CA ALA A 53 2.50 1.69 1.19
C ALA A 53 1.90 2.99 0.66
N LEU A 54 0.65 3.22 0.98
CA LEU A 54 -0.04 4.45 0.61
C LEU A 54 -0.70 5.02 1.86
N VAL A 55 -0.31 6.24 2.20
CA VAL A 55 -0.95 7.00 3.27
C VAL A 55 -2.03 7.84 2.64
N THR A 56 -3.23 7.81 3.21
CA THR A 56 -4.32 8.69 2.81
C THR A 56 -4.98 9.24 4.06
N PRO A 57 -5.82 10.26 3.93
CA PRO A 57 -6.55 10.76 5.10
C PRO A 57 -7.49 9.74 5.75
N TRP A 58 -7.76 8.61 5.11
CA TRP A 58 -8.68 7.63 5.67
C TRP A 58 -8.04 6.28 6.00
N SER A 59 -6.80 6.02 5.54
CA SER A 59 -6.18 4.74 5.84
C SER A 59 -4.72 4.75 5.49
N VAL A 60 -4.00 3.75 6.01
CA VAL A 60 -2.66 3.41 5.54
C VAL A 60 -2.74 1.98 5.04
N ASN A 61 -2.43 1.78 3.78
CA ASN A 61 -2.56 0.49 3.10
C ASN A 61 -1.27 0.06 2.45
N LEU A 62 -1.10 -1.27 2.32
CA LEU A 62 -0.18 -1.81 1.33
C LEU A 62 -0.91 -1.82 -0.01
N VAL A 63 -0.20 -1.51 -1.08
CA VAL A 63 -0.79 -1.48 -2.42
C VAL A 63 0.11 -2.23 -3.38
N LEU A 64 -0.50 -3.13 -4.16
CA LEU A 64 0.15 -3.83 -5.27
C LEU A 64 -0.38 -3.27 -6.58
N LEU A 65 0.54 -3.01 -7.50
CA LEU A 65 0.23 -2.55 -8.85
C LEU A 65 0.99 -3.41 -9.85
N PRO A 66 0.43 -3.58 -11.06
CA PRO A 66 1.11 -4.41 -12.06
C PRO A 66 2.48 -3.85 -12.42
N GLY A 67 3.47 -4.75 -12.49
CA GLY A 67 4.78 -4.46 -13.04
C GLY A 67 4.91 -5.13 -14.40
N ASP A 68 6.10 -5.65 -14.72
CA ASP A 68 6.31 -6.32 -15.99
C ASP A 68 6.13 -7.82 -15.91
N GLY A 69 5.88 -8.36 -14.71
CA GLY A 69 5.65 -9.78 -14.54
C GLY A 69 4.19 -10.17 -14.72
N PRO A 70 3.86 -11.43 -14.55
CA PRO A 70 2.47 -11.87 -14.65
C PRO A 70 1.64 -11.24 -13.56
N TRP A 71 0.48 -10.73 -13.94
CA TRP A 71 -0.42 -10.10 -12.99
C TRP A 71 -1.64 -10.98 -12.77
N THR A 72 -1.99 -11.23 -11.51
CA THR A 72 -3.19 -11.98 -11.16
C THR A 72 -4.38 -11.03 -11.18
N SER A 73 -5.15 -11.07 -12.26
CA SER A 73 -6.30 -10.19 -12.40
C SER A 73 -7.49 -10.74 -11.65
N LEU A 74 -8.18 -9.88 -10.93
CA LEU A 74 -9.33 -10.25 -10.11
C LEU A 74 -10.46 -9.25 -10.34
N PRO A 75 -11.72 -9.68 -10.19
CA PRO A 75 -12.80 -8.71 -10.21
C PRO A 75 -12.72 -7.82 -8.97
N VAL A 76 -13.33 -6.65 -9.05
CA VAL A 76 -13.38 -5.74 -7.91
C VAL A 76 -13.97 -6.47 -6.71
N GLY A 77 -13.28 -6.36 -5.57
CA GLY A 77 -13.66 -7.07 -4.36
C GLY A 77 -13.08 -8.47 -4.26
N GLY A 78 -12.45 -8.97 -5.31
CA GLY A 78 -11.79 -10.27 -5.27
C GLY A 78 -10.59 -10.24 -4.34
N GLU A 79 -10.21 -11.40 -3.80
CA GLU A 79 -9.16 -11.49 -2.80
C GLU A 79 -8.03 -12.37 -3.28
N ARG A 80 -6.81 -12.02 -2.88
CA ARG A 80 -5.66 -12.89 -3.08
C ARG A 80 -4.76 -12.83 -1.86
N ILE A 81 -4.09 -13.95 -1.59
CA ILE A 81 -3.13 -14.02 -0.50
C ILE A 81 -1.74 -13.83 -1.07
N VAL A 82 -0.99 -12.91 -0.47
CA VAL A 82 0.38 -12.61 -0.89
C VAL A 82 1.31 -12.99 0.25
N ALA A 83 2.31 -13.82 -0.06
CA ALA A 83 3.31 -14.23 0.91
C ALA A 83 4.44 -13.22 0.91
N LEU A 84 4.66 -12.59 2.05
CA LEU A 84 5.78 -11.69 2.29
C LEU A 84 6.68 -12.34 3.33
N PRO A 85 7.93 -11.87 3.49
CA PRO A 85 8.79 -12.49 4.51
C PRO A 85 8.16 -12.55 5.90
N ALA A 86 7.37 -11.56 6.27
CA ALA A 86 6.75 -11.52 7.59
C ALA A 86 5.52 -12.41 7.72
N GLY A 87 4.94 -12.88 6.61
CA GLY A 87 3.75 -13.71 6.69
C GLY A 87 2.89 -13.60 5.46
N ARG A 88 1.64 -14.01 5.59
CA ARG A 88 0.70 -14.04 4.47
C ARG A 88 -0.36 -12.98 4.70
N PHE A 89 -0.62 -12.20 3.66
CA PHE A 89 -1.49 -11.05 3.78
C PHE A 89 -2.57 -11.09 2.69
N ARG A 90 -3.78 -10.73 3.06
CA ARG A 90 -4.90 -10.75 2.14
C ARG A 90 -5.07 -9.39 1.50
N PHE A 91 -5.01 -9.37 0.16
CA PHE A 91 -5.18 -8.17 -0.63
C PHE A 91 -6.53 -8.23 -1.34
N ILE A 92 -7.18 -7.09 -1.47
CA ILE A 92 -8.50 -6.97 -2.09
C ILE A 92 -8.35 -6.11 -3.33
N ALA A 93 -8.94 -6.59 -4.43
CA ALA A 93 -8.83 -5.91 -5.72
C ALA A 93 -9.75 -4.71 -5.80
N GLY A 94 -9.23 -3.63 -6.37
CA GLY A 94 -9.99 -2.43 -6.70
C GLY A 94 -9.66 -2.01 -8.12
N HIS A 95 -10.38 -1.01 -8.60
CA HIS A 95 -10.18 -0.51 -9.95
C HIS A 95 -10.46 0.98 -9.99
N ASP A 96 -9.62 1.70 -10.74
CA ASP A 96 -9.81 3.12 -11.03
C ASP A 96 -9.57 3.29 -12.52
N ASP A 97 -10.36 4.14 -13.17
CA ASP A 97 -10.28 4.30 -14.62
C ASP A 97 -8.90 4.77 -15.09
N GLU A 98 -8.24 5.60 -14.31
CA GLU A 98 -6.90 6.08 -14.64
C GLU A 98 -5.80 5.13 -14.23
N LEU A 99 -5.93 4.58 -13.02
CA LEU A 99 -4.89 3.73 -12.44
C LEU A 99 -4.98 2.29 -12.93
N GLY A 100 -6.19 1.84 -13.21
CA GLY A 100 -6.44 0.45 -13.54
C GLY A 100 -6.60 -0.40 -12.30
N GLU A 101 -6.43 -1.69 -12.48
CA GLU A 101 -6.56 -2.64 -11.38
C GLU A 101 -5.40 -2.49 -10.40
N HIS A 102 -5.72 -2.52 -9.12
CA HIS A 102 -4.74 -2.52 -8.05
C HIS A 102 -5.29 -3.35 -6.91
N HIS A 103 -4.40 -3.86 -6.06
CA HIS A 103 -4.81 -4.67 -4.92
C HIS A 103 -4.28 -4.02 -3.66
N ALA A 104 -5.08 -4.02 -2.60
CA ALA A 104 -4.72 -3.33 -1.36
C ALA A 104 -4.99 -4.17 -0.13
N CYS A 105 -4.12 -4.00 0.86
CA CYS A 105 -4.25 -4.63 2.17
C CYS A 105 -4.16 -3.54 3.22
N SER A 106 -5.18 -3.45 4.07
CA SER A 106 -5.22 -2.39 5.09
C SER A 106 -4.22 -2.67 6.20
N LEU A 107 -3.42 -1.67 6.53
CA LEU A 107 -2.55 -1.70 7.70
C LEU A 107 -3.20 -0.96 8.86
N PHE A 108 -3.72 0.23 8.61
CA PHE A 108 -4.40 1.03 9.63
C PHE A 108 -5.64 1.66 9.02
N SER A 109 -6.80 1.32 9.55
CA SER A 109 -8.06 1.86 9.06
C SER A 109 -9.07 1.89 10.20
N PRO A 110 -9.61 3.05 10.54
CA PRO A 110 -9.31 4.35 9.97
C PRO A 110 -7.97 4.91 10.43
N ALA A 111 -7.51 5.97 9.79
CA ALA A 111 -6.20 6.58 10.08
C ALA A 111 -6.32 7.73 11.09
N GLN A 112 -7.33 7.72 11.93
CA GLN A 112 -7.62 8.85 12.81
C GLN A 112 -6.65 9.00 13.97
N GLU A 113 -5.90 7.93 14.27
CA GLU A 113 -4.99 7.97 15.41
C GLU A 113 -3.73 8.78 15.15
N PHE A 114 -3.42 9.08 13.91
CA PHE A 114 -2.18 9.78 13.61
C PHE A 114 -2.35 11.27 13.85
N GLY A 115 -1.51 11.80 14.73
CA GLY A 115 -1.55 13.22 15.05
C GLY A 115 -0.91 14.10 14.00
N GLU A 116 -0.04 13.54 13.17
CA GLU A 116 0.69 14.26 12.13
C GLU A 116 0.92 13.35 10.95
N HIS A 117 0.99 13.97 9.76
CA HIS A 117 1.27 13.21 8.54
C HIS A 117 2.61 12.50 8.60
N GLU A 118 3.63 13.17 9.13
CA GLU A 118 4.96 12.58 9.18
C GLU A 118 4.99 11.33 10.05
N THR A 119 4.17 11.28 11.09
CA THR A 119 4.06 10.07 11.90
C THR A 119 3.47 8.92 11.09
N ALA A 120 2.42 9.19 10.34
CA ALA A 120 1.82 8.15 9.49
C ALA A 120 2.80 7.66 8.44
N ARG A 121 3.55 8.58 7.81
CA ARG A 121 4.56 8.22 6.84
C ARG A 121 5.64 7.33 7.46
N ALA A 122 6.11 7.71 8.65
CA ALA A 122 7.17 6.96 9.32
C ALA A 122 6.68 5.56 9.73
N VAL A 123 5.43 5.46 10.17
CA VAL A 123 4.86 4.16 10.52
C VAL A 123 4.71 3.30 9.27
N ALA A 124 4.30 3.90 8.14
CA ALA A 124 4.21 3.16 6.89
C ALA A 124 5.58 2.61 6.48
N GLU A 125 6.61 3.45 6.59
CA GLU A 125 7.96 3.03 6.25
C GLU A 125 8.46 1.92 7.16
N ALA A 126 8.24 2.07 8.46
CA ALA A 126 8.65 1.04 9.43
C ALA A 126 7.89 -0.26 9.20
N SER A 127 6.62 -0.18 8.82
CA SER A 127 5.84 -1.37 8.52
C SER A 127 6.42 -2.12 7.32
N LEU A 128 6.83 -1.38 6.28
CA LEU A 128 7.46 -2.02 5.13
C LEU A 128 8.75 -2.73 5.52
N VAL A 129 9.57 -2.09 6.34
CA VAL A 129 10.80 -2.71 6.81
C VAL A 129 10.48 -4.03 7.53
N ALA A 130 9.51 -3.99 8.44
CA ALA A 130 9.14 -5.18 9.19
C ALA A 130 8.58 -6.28 8.30
N LEU A 131 7.79 -5.91 7.29
CA LEU A 131 7.16 -6.89 6.42
C LEU A 131 8.17 -7.58 5.50
N PHE A 132 9.23 -6.88 5.12
CA PHE A 132 10.20 -7.43 4.17
C PHE A 132 11.49 -7.92 4.81
N ASP A 133 11.65 -7.76 6.11
CA ASP A 133 12.89 -8.15 6.80
C ASP A 133 12.65 -9.42 7.61
N ALA A 134 12.93 -10.57 6.98
CA ALA A 134 12.76 -11.85 7.65
C ALA A 134 13.64 -11.98 8.89
N CYS A 135 14.76 -11.24 8.92
CA CYS A 135 15.65 -11.30 10.08
C CYS A 135 15.01 -10.74 11.33
N LEU A 136 14.15 -9.74 11.19
CA LEU A 136 13.44 -9.20 12.34
C LEU A 136 12.52 -10.22 12.98
N LEU A 137 11.92 -11.09 12.18
CA LEU A 137 11.08 -12.16 12.70
C LEU A 137 11.88 -13.15 13.50
N TYR A 138 13.06 -13.47 13.02
CA TYR A 138 13.88 -14.51 13.66
C TYR A 138 14.64 -14.00 14.88
N THR A 139 14.68 -12.69 15.08
CA THR A 139 15.28 -12.15 16.29
C THR A 139 14.29 -12.16 17.46
N SER A 140 13.01 -12.30 17.17
CA SER A 140 12.02 -12.45 18.22
C SER A 140 12.07 -13.85 18.79
N PRO A 141 11.63 -14.04 20.03
CA PRO A 141 11.49 -15.40 20.53
C PRO A 141 10.60 -16.18 19.59
N SER A 142 11.12 -17.29 19.14
CA SER A 142 10.38 -18.04 18.16
C SER A 142 9.16 -18.67 18.79
N PRO A 143 8.05 -18.46 18.22
CA PRO A 143 6.89 -19.18 18.67
C PRO A 143 6.92 -20.60 18.19
N ARG A 144 7.74 -20.79 17.23
CA ARG A 144 7.72 -21.98 16.69
C ARG A 144 8.56 -22.77 16.96
N ASP A 145 8.68 -22.62 17.15
CA ASP A 145 9.35 -23.20 17.46
C ASP A 145 9.10 -23.67 17.74
#